data_377d3d5ab361eb1d9e24897303190979
#
_entry.id   377d3d5ab361eb1d9e24897303190979
#
_cell.length_a   1.000
_cell.length_b   1.000
_cell.length_c   1.000
_cell.angle_alpha   90.00
_cell.angle_beta   90.00
_cell.angle_gamma   90.00
#
_symmetry.space_group_name_H-M   'P 1'
#
loop_
_entity.id
_entity.type
_entity.pdbx_description
1 polymer ?
#
loop_
_entity_poly.entity_id
_entity_poly.type
_entity_poly.pdbx_seq_one_letter_code
_entity_poly.pdbx_strand_id
1 'polypeptide(L)'
;MPWEETKDYIRSGHESTDIYDKDSLRTISIAEAKGIKAIIACPKGEYDEKKCAVGTHVVSYLFAKEKGWTLAKAQEWFEKNKK
;
A
#
# COMPACT_ATOMS: atom_id res chain seq x y z
N MET A 1 -4.92 9.78 7.10
CA MET A 1 -4.04 9.04 8.01
C MET A 1 -2.62 9.55 7.91
N PRO A 2 -1.88 9.59 9.02
CA PRO A 2 -0.52 10.11 8.99
C PRO A 2 0.42 9.15 8.24
N TRP A 3 1.40 9.74 7.61
CA TRP A 3 2.46 8.97 6.97
C TRP A 3 3.37 8.38 8.05
N GLU A 4 3.91 7.21 7.76
CA GLU A 4 4.86 6.55 8.65
C GLU A 4 6.19 6.38 7.94
N GLU A 5 7.26 6.45 8.72
CA GLU A 5 8.60 6.24 8.22
C GLU A 5 9.26 5.16 9.07
N THR A 6 9.61 4.05 8.42
CA THR A 6 10.30 2.96 9.09
C THR A 6 11.78 3.03 8.72
N LYS A 7 12.59 2.11 9.26
CA LYS A 7 14.01 2.05 8.96
C LYS A 7 14.30 1.88 7.47
N ASP A 8 13.52 1.04 6.80
CA ASP A 8 13.76 0.67 5.41
C ASP A 8 12.78 1.24 4.41
N TYR A 9 11.62 1.71 4.88
CA TYR A 9 10.52 2.12 4.01
C TYR A 9 9.84 3.38 4.51
N ILE A 10 9.21 4.06 3.57
CA ILE A 10 8.28 5.13 3.86
C ILE A 10 6.90 4.60 3.49
N ARG A 11 5.98 4.61 4.43
CA ARG A 11 4.63 4.08 4.22
C ARG A 11 3.63 5.22 4.14
N SER A 12 2.80 5.21 3.10
CA SER A 12 1.75 6.21 2.98
C SER A 12 0.67 5.96 4.03
N GLY A 13 0.20 7.04 4.65
CA GLY A 13 -1.00 6.97 5.47
C GLY A 13 -2.18 6.75 4.56
N HIS A 14 -2.98 5.73 4.81
CA HIS A 14 -4.09 5.37 3.96
C HIS A 14 -5.27 4.93 4.82
N GLU A 15 -6.19 4.19 4.25
CA GLU A 15 -7.38 3.76 4.96
C GLU A 15 -7.05 2.76 6.07
N SER A 16 -7.94 2.71 7.07
CA SER A 16 -7.83 1.73 8.15
C SER A 16 -7.98 0.32 7.59
N THR A 17 -7.20 -0.62 8.13
CA THR A 17 -7.30 -2.03 7.75
C THR A 17 -8.54 -2.71 8.34
N ASP A 18 -9.26 -2.02 9.22
CA ASP A 18 -10.46 -2.57 9.85
C ASP A 18 -11.60 -2.88 8.87
N ILE A 19 -11.62 -2.18 7.74
CA ILE A 19 -12.63 -2.40 6.70
C ILE A 19 -12.23 -3.48 5.70
N TYR A 20 -11.04 -4.06 5.86
CA TYR A 20 -10.52 -5.08 4.97
C TYR A 20 -10.38 -6.41 5.67
N ASP A 21 -10.44 -7.48 4.89
CA ASP A 21 -10.21 -8.83 5.39
C ASP A 21 -8.71 -9.00 5.62
N LYS A 22 -8.35 -9.27 6.87
CA LYS A 22 -6.94 -9.40 7.26
C LYS A 22 -6.23 -10.56 6.57
N ASP A 23 -6.96 -11.62 6.22
CA ASP A 23 -6.40 -12.77 5.53
C ASP A 23 -6.06 -12.46 4.08
N SER A 24 -6.64 -11.40 3.53
CA SER A 24 -6.38 -10.98 2.15
C SER A 24 -5.23 -9.97 2.04
N LEU A 25 -4.72 -9.46 3.16
CA LEU A 25 -3.62 -8.49 3.13
C LEU A 25 -2.37 -9.09 2.53
N ARG A 26 -1.82 -8.40 1.54
CA ARG A 26 -0.55 -8.80 0.94
C ARG A 26 0.14 -7.63 0.29
N THR A 27 1.44 -7.76 0.12
CA THR A 27 2.26 -6.71 -0.51
C THR A 27 2.63 -7.15 -1.92
N ILE A 28 2.44 -6.26 -2.87
CA ILE A 28 2.83 -6.48 -4.26
C ILE A 28 3.80 -5.39 -4.71
N SER A 29 4.63 -5.71 -5.69
CA SER A 29 5.53 -4.73 -6.30
C SER A 29 4.80 -4.07 -7.47
N ILE A 30 4.69 -2.74 -7.46
CA ILE A 30 4.05 -2.01 -8.55
C ILE A 30 5.07 -1.28 -9.43
N ALA A 31 6.22 -0.97 -8.87
CA ALA A 31 7.34 -0.38 -9.61
C ALA A 31 8.63 -0.86 -8.97
N GLU A 32 8.98 -2.12 -9.22
CA GLU A 32 10.12 -2.76 -8.59
C GLU A 32 11.43 -2.02 -8.83
N ALA A 33 11.65 -1.57 -10.05
CA ALA A 33 12.87 -0.81 -10.39
C ALA A 33 12.97 0.49 -9.61
N LYS A 34 11.84 1.06 -9.21
CA LYS A 34 11.80 2.30 -8.42
C LYS A 34 11.68 2.04 -6.92
N GLY A 35 11.50 0.76 -6.54
CA GLY A 35 11.36 0.43 -5.13
C GLY A 35 10.00 0.77 -4.55
N ILE A 36 8.95 0.79 -5.35
CA ILE A 36 7.60 1.09 -4.91
C ILE A 36 6.79 -0.19 -4.81
N LYS A 37 6.19 -0.41 -3.64
CA LYS A 37 5.31 -1.55 -3.39
C LYS A 37 3.98 -1.04 -2.88
N ALA A 38 2.97 -1.88 -2.96
CA ALA A 38 1.65 -1.55 -2.44
C ALA A 38 1.14 -2.68 -1.55
N ILE A 39 0.47 -2.32 -0.48
CA ILE A 39 -0.24 -3.29 0.36
C ILE A 39 -1.68 -3.27 -0.12
N ILE A 40 -2.17 -4.43 -0.56
CA ILE A 40 -3.54 -4.56 -1.04
C ILE A 40 -4.33 -5.50 -0.14
N ALA A 41 -5.63 -5.31 -0.13
CA ALA A 41 -6.54 -6.14 0.65
C ALA A 41 -7.92 -6.16 0.02
N CYS A 42 -8.69 -7.17 0.37
CA CYS A 42 -10.07 -7.32 -0.05
C CYS A 42 -11.00 -6.78 1.05
N PRO A 43 -12.10 -6.09 0.73
CA PRO A 43 -13.06 -5.66 1.74
C PRO A 43 -13.61 -6.84 2.53
N LYS A 44 -13.92 -6.60 3.80
CA LYS A 44 -14.49 -7.63 4.67
C LYS A 44 -15.78 -8.20 4.06
N GLY A 45 -15.92 -9.51 4.17
CA GLY A 45 -17.09 -10.20 3.66
C GLY A 45 -17.03 -10.52 2.17
N GLU A 46 -16.05 -10.02 1.46
CA GLU A 46 -15.91 -10.22 0.02
C GLU A 46 -14.76 -11.17 -0.34
N TYR A 47 -14.05 -11.66 0.66
CA TYR A 47 -12.91 -12.57 0.44
C TYR A 47 -13.33 -14.00 0.80
N ASP A 48 -13.31 -14.88 -0.19
CA ASP A 48 -13.67 -16.27 -0.01
C ASP A 48 -12.76 -17.16 -0.85
N GLU A 49 -12.31 -18.25 -0.27
CA GLU A 49 -11.46 -19.24 -0.92
C GLU A 49 -10.24 -18.59 -1.60
N LYS A 50 -9.63 -17.63 -0.93
CA LYS A 50 -8.47 -16.88 -1.41
C LYS A 50 -8.78 -16.01 -2.63
N LYS A 51 -10.05 -15.73 -2.88
CA LYS A 51 -10.49 -14.88 -3.98
C LYS A 51 -11.30 -13.70 -3.45
N CYS A 52 -11.13 -12.56 -4.09
CA CYS A 52 -11.88 -11.37 -3.76
C CYS A 52 -13.00 -11.17 -4.79
N ALA A 53 -14.23 -11.14 -4.32
CA ALA A 53 -15.40 -11.03 -5.21
C ALA A 53 -15.47 -9.70 -5.94
N VAL A 54 -14.99 -8.61 -5.31
CA VAL A 54 -15.09 -7.26 -5.86
C VAL A 54 -13.75 -6.66 -6.26
N GLY A 55 -12.69 -7.44 -6.19
CA GLY A 55 -11.35 -6.95 -6.46
C GLY A 55 -10.68 -6.34 -5.24
N THR A 56 -9.36 -6.36 -5.22
CA THR A 56 -8.58 -5.81 -4.11
C THR A 56 -8.41 -4.31 -4.23
N HIS A 57 -8.22 -3.66 -3.07
CA HIS A 57 -7.98 -2.23 -2.99
C HIS A 57 -6.60 -1.96 -2.40
N VAL A 58 -5.99 -0.87 -2.79
CA VAL A 58 -4.71 -0.45 -2.21
C VAL A 58 -4.96 0.14 -0.83
N VAL A 59 -4.32 -0.43 0.17
CA VAL A 59 -4.39 0.05 1.56
C VAL A 59 -3.33 1.10 1.81
N SER A 60 -2.11 0.83 1.37
CA SER A 60 -0.96 1.73 1.56
C SER A 60 0.07 1.49 0.49
N TYR A 61 0.95 2.48 0.29
CA TYR A 61 2.12 2.34 -0.57
C TYR A 61 3.36 2.29 0.29
N LEU A 62 4.38 1.56 -0.17
CA LEU A 62 5.68 1.47 0.48
C LEU A 62 6.75 1.95 -0.50
N PHE A 63 7.61 2.83 -0.04
CA PHE A 63 8.69 3.40 -0.84
C PHE A 63 10.02 3.01 -0.20
N ALA A 64 10.85 2.26 -0.92
CA ALA A 64 12.11 1.76 -0.39
C ALA A 64 13.14 2.88 -0.25
N LYS A 65 13.59 3.13 0.97
CA LYS A 65 14.61 4.15 1.23
C LYS A 65 15.93 3.85 0.52
N GLU A 66 16.24 2.57 0.32
CA GLU A 66 17.45 2.15 -0.38
C GLU A 66 17.47 2.58 -1.85
N LYS A 67 16.31 2.91 -2.41
CA LYS A 67 16.19 3.40 -3.78
C LYS A 67 16.21 4.93 -3.84
N GLY A 68 16.53 5.59 -2.74
CA GLY A 68 16.62 7.04 -2.69
C GLY A 68 15.32 7.77 -2.37
N TRP A 69 14.30 7.05 -1.95
CA TRP A 69 13.05 7.66 -1.57
C TRP A 69 13.16 8.41 -0.25
N THR A 70 12.52 9.57 -0.20
CA THR A 70 12.38 10.36 1.02
C THR A 70 10.90 10.62 1.23
N LEU A 71 10.55 11.09 2.43
CA LEU A 71 9.15 11.40 2.73
C LEU A 71 8.56 12.41 1.73
N ALA A 72 9.32 13.44 1.40
CA ALA A 72 8.88 14.46 0.45
C ALA A 72 8.63 13.88 -0.94
N LYS A 73 9.54 13.04 -1.43
CA LYS A 73 9.41 12.41 -2.74
C LYS A 73 8.23 11.43 -2.76
N ALA A 74 8.06 10.68 -1.69
CA ALA A 74 6.95 9.72 -1.59
C ALA A 74 5.60 10.44 -1.60
N GLN A 75 5.48 11.54 -0.86
CA GLN A 75 4.26 12.34 -0.84
C GLN A 75 3.96 12.94 -2.20
N GLU A 76 4.98 13.42 -2.90
CA GLU A 76 4.82 13.97 -4.23
C GLU A 76 4.31 12.91 -5.22
N TRP A 77 4.93 11.73 -5.19
CA TRP A 77 4.48 10.63 -6.04
C TRP A 77 3.04 10.23 -5.74
N PHE A 78 2.69 10.15 -4.47
CA PHE A 78 1.34 9.79 -4.02
C PHE A 78 0.31 10.79 -4.53
N GLU A 79 0.61 12.08 -4.43
CA GLU A 79 -0.31 13.13 -4.89
C GLU A 79 -0.54 13.08 -6.40
N LYS A 80 0.49 12.70 -7.16
CA LYS A 80 0.38 12.60 -8.62
C LYS A 80 -0.38 11.36 -9.06
N ASN A 81 -0.35 10.29 -8.26
CA ASN A 81 -0.88 8.97 -8.66
C ASN A 81 -2.12 8.54 -7.89
N LYS A 82 -2.56 9.31 -6.93
CA LYS A 82 -3.79 8.98 -6.22
C LYS A 82 -5.00 9.21 -7.11
N LYS A 83 -6.04 8.46 -6.87
CA LYS A 83 -7.30 8.61 -7.58
C LYS A 83 -8.37 9.17 -6.67
#